data_0405972fda6bdac7c28f0158e7a1a829
#
_entry.id   0405972fda6bdac7c28f0158e7a1a829
#
_cell.length_a   1.000
_cell.length_b   1.000
_cell.length_c   1.000
_cell.angle_alpha   90.00
_cell.angle_beta   90.00
_cell.angle_gamma   90.00
#
_symmetry.space_group_name_H-M   'P 1'
#
loop_
_entity.id
_entity.type
_entity.pdbx_description
1 polymer ?
#
loop_
_entity_poly.entity_id
_entity_poly.type
_entity_poly.pdbx_seq_one_letter_code
_entity_poly.pdbx_strand_id
1 'polypeptide(L)'
;MRRIFIIIASVILSVGSIVVSAEEPLRVVLFMIDGMHHEAPQKLNMPVLNSLIKEGTYIQKSYMIIPHHPTVGDYSKFNSCSFPNPMLHEGTIFIRPGNKMIQEMISPKYQTAFVVNTTAYNSVGRGFSTCIMDNTLTDAQVVLQAIEVLKNQDVRFLRIHLQSPGVIGTKIALNSEDKPYSRNSFGKDSPYIDAIENADKLLGQFIDFLKETGKWESTVLIVTSDHGQSNVGWHPMLDEDSWSTPLVFAGNGIARGRKLSYFEHTDLAPTIAWLLGVSAPNNHDGGAGKPIKEILAIYDADAYEPPTYIKTINQQIRLYNILMARMVLVAEKDNYISNIISSLENENLTPEPFYHQDRITDWYKAGSTKHLIEANQQILDKIQYLLDKK
;
A
#
# COMPACT_ATOMS: atom_id res chain seq x y z
N MET A 1 76.30 17.51 -50.89
CA MET A 1 75.59 17.86 -49.63
C MET A 1 74.07 17.93 -49.88
N ARG A 2 73.33 16.89 -49.55
CA ARG A 2 71.88 16.85 -49.69
C ARG A 2 71.25 17.25 -48.32
N ARG A 3 70.46 18.33 -48.28
CA ARG A 3 69.72 18.77 -47.12
C ARG A 3 68.38 18.04 -47.11
N ILE A 4 68.15 17.23 -46.07
CA ILE A 4 66.88 16.55 -45.79
C ILE A 4 66.04 17.52 -44.99
N PHE A 5 64.87 17.92 -45.51
CA PHE A 5 63.83 18.64 -44.75
C PHE A 5 62.93 17.62 -44.10
N ILE A 6 62.89 17.62 -42.73
CA ILE A 6 61.95 16.85 -41.96
C ILE A 6 60.72 17.75 -41.70
N ILE A 7 59.59 17.37 -42.28
CA ILE A 7 58.30 18.00 -41.98
C ILE A 7 57.73 17.28 -40.79
N ILE A 8 57.62 17.96 -39.63
CA ILE A 8 56.89 17.45 -38.43
C ILE A 8 55.43 17.86 -38.60
N ALA A 9 54.57 16.89 -38.92
CA ALA A 9 53.12 17.07 -38.88
C ALA A 9 52.60 16.91 -37.43
N SER A 10 52.23 18.04 -36.83
CA SER A 10 51.56 18.02 -35.49
C SER A 10 50.13 17.58 -35.66
N VAL A 11 49.81 16.35 -35.22
CA VAL A 11 48.45 15.87 -35.11
C VAL A 11 47.88 16.40 -33.77
N ILE A 12 47.00 17.38 -33.86
CA ILE A 12 46.20 17.85 -32.70
C ILE A 12 45.08 16.82 -32.48
N LEU A 13 45.25 15.94 -31.51
CA LEU A 13 44.14 15.12 -30.97
C LEU A 13 43.22 16.05 -30.14
N SER A 14 42.09 16.42 -30.72
CA SER A 14 40.98 16.99 -29.93
C SER A 14 40.36 15.88 -29.09
N VAL A 15 40.75 15.81 -27.82
CA VAL A 15 40.02 15.00 -26.82
C VAL A 15 38.71 15.70 -26.55
N GLY A 16 37.68 15.30 -27.26
CA GLY A 16 36.31 15.68 -26.92
C GLY A 16 36.00 15.13 -25.54
N SER A 17 35.83 16.02 -24.57
CA SER A 17 35.32 15.65 -23.24
C SER A 17 33.92 15.07 -23.43
N ILE A 18 33.79 13.77 -23.34
CA ILE A 18 32.48 13.11 -23.18
C ILE A 18 31.99 13.54 -21.81
N VAL A 19 31.10 14.53 -21.77
CA VAL A 19 30.34 14.85 -20.57
C VAL A 19 29.39 13.66 -20.38
N VAL A 20 29.77 12.70 -19.54
CA VAL A 20 28.86 11.70 -19.05
C VAL A 20 27.89 12.47 -18.19
N SER A 21 26.70 12.75 -18.72
CA SER A 21 25.57 13.23 -17.90
C SER A 21 25.33 12.17 -16.87
N ALA A 22 25.59 12.47 -15.59
CA ALA A 22 25.19 11.61 -14.51
C ALA A 22 23.65 11.49 -14.62
N GLU A 23 23.15 10.26 -14.80
CA GLU A 23 21.71 10.03 -14.78
C GLU A 23 21.13 10.64 -13.50
N GLU A 24 20.06 11.41 -13.63
CA GLU A 24 19.38 11.95 -12.46
C GLU A 24 18.97 10.80 -11.52
N PRO A 25 19.24 10.92 -10.20
CA PRO A 25 18.79 9.92 -9.25
C PRO A 25 17.29 9.71 -9.35
N LEU A 26 16.87 8.47 -9.27
CA LEU A 26 15.45 8.10 -9.35
C LEU A 26 14.62 8.84 -8.28
N ARG A 27 13.42 9.25 -8.66
CA ARG A 27 12.37 9.76 -7.75
C ARG A 27 11.28 8.71 -7.63
N VAL A 28 10.78 8.50 -6.42
CA VAL A 28 9.59 7.69 -6.16
C VAL A 28 8.49 8.60 -5.63
N VAL A 29 7.34 8.56 -6.28
CA VAL A 29 6.12 9.25 -5.84
C VAL A 29 5.08 8.19 -5.46
N LEU A 30 4.61 8.25 -4.22
CA LEU A 30 3.49 7.47 -3.72
C LEU A 30 2.24 8.36 -3.70
N PHE A 31 1.35 8.17 -4.67
CA PHE A 31 0.08 8.88 -4.79
C PHE A 31 -1.04 8.00 -4.25
N MET A 32 -1.61 8.39 -3.11
CA MET A 32 -2.64 7.64 -2.40
C MET A 32 -4.00 8.29 -2.55
N ILE A 33 -4.99 7.49 -2.91
CA ILE A 33 -6.41 7.87 -2.97
C ILE A 33 -7.10 7.07 -1.87
N ASP A 34 -7.39 7.72 -0.72
CA ASP A 34 -7.94 7.09 0.48
C ASP A 34 -9.23 6.33 0.17
N GLY A 35 -9.31 5.10 0.68
CA GLY A 35 -10.50 4.27 0.51
C GLY A 35 -10.88 3.96 -0.94
N MET A 36 -9.92 3.84 -1.86
CA MET A 36 -10.21 3.46 -3.25
C MET A 36 -10.52 1.98 -3.36
N HIS A 37 -11.75 1.65 -3.75
CA HIS A 37 -12.19 0.28 -4.01
C HIS A 37 -11.36 -0.36 -5.13
N HIS A 38 -10.94 -1.62 -4.96
CA HIS A 38 -10.06 -2.30 -5.93
C HIS A 38 -10.67 -2.42 -7.35
N GLU A 39 -11.99 -2.35 -7.49
CA GLU A 39 -12.69 -2.36 -8.78
C GLU A 39 -12.98 -0.96 -9.33
N ALA A 40 -12.63 0.12 -8.61
CA ALA A 40 -12.89 1.49 -9.07
C ALA A 40 -12.34 1.74 -10.48
N PRO A 41 -11.11 1.29 -10.84
CA PRO A 41 -10.59 1.51 -12.21
C PRO A 41 -11.43 0.87 -13.31
N GLN A 42 -12.18 -0.21 -13.00
CA GLN A 42 -13.04 -0.89 -13.97
C GLN A 42 -14.47 -0.37 -13.96
N LYS A 43 -14.97 0.09 -12.82
CA LYS A 43 -16.36 0.50 -12.63
C LYS A 43 -16.62 1.99 -12.90
N LEU A 44 -15.60 2.84 -12.72
CA LEU A 44 -15.73 4.28 -12.76
C LEU A 44 -14.95 4.89 -13.93
N ASN A 45 -15.24 6.16 -14.22
CA ASN A 45 -14.55 6.90 -15.27
C ASN A 45 -13.20 7.42 -14.77
N MET A 46 -12.19 6.55 -14.81
CA MET A 46 -10.81 6.84 -14.38
C MET A 46 -9.83 6.73 -15.56
N PRO A 47 -9.90 7.62 -16.56
CA PRO A 47 -9.08 7.50 -17.77
C PRO A 47 -7.59 7.60 -17.51
N VAL A 48 -7.15 8.40 -16.52
CA VAL A 48 -5.74 8.58 -16.17
C VAL A 48 -5.17 7.32 -15.56
N LEU A 49 -5.82 6.77 -14.53
CA LEU A 49 -5.37 5.54 -13.89
C LEU A 49 -5.42 4.36 -14.86
N ASN A 50 -6.44 4.28 -15.71
CA ASN A 50 -6.55 3.25 -16.74
C ASN A 50 -5.45 3.37 -17.81
N SER A 51 -4.95 4.57 -18.12
CA SER A 51 -3.76 4.74 -18.96
C SER A 51 -2.52 4.22 -18.26
N LEU A 52 -2.31 4.55 -16.98
CA LEU A 52 -1.20 4.04 -16.20
C LEU A 52 -1.22 2.51 -16.07
N ILE A 53 -2.40 1.89 -15.92
CA ILE A 53 -2.56 0.42 -15.92
C ILE A 53 -2.07 -0.21 -17.23
N LYS A 54 -2.33 0.43 -18.37
CA LYS A 54 -1.88 -0.04 -19.68
C LYS A 54 -0.37 0.20 -19.90
N GLU A 55 0.16 1.26 -19.34
CA GLU A 55 1.54 1.69 -19.54
C GLU A 55 2.51 1.23 -18.43
N GLY A 56 2.01 0.57 -17.39
CA GLY A 56 2.76 0.17 -16.21
C GLY A 56 2.53 -1.27 -15.79
N THR A 57 2.86 -1.54 -14.54
CA THR A 57 2.57 -2.82 -13.86
C THR A 57 1.38 -2.65 -12.94
N TYR A 58 0.38 -3.51 -13.07
CA TYR A 58 -0.88 -3.45 -12.35
C TYR A 58 -1.11 -4.69 -11.49
N ILE A 59 -1.54 -4.45 -10.26
CA ILE A 59 -2.06 -5.44 -9.33
C ILE A 59 -3.48 -5.03 -8.96
N GLN A 60 -4.48 -5.84 -9.35
CA GLN A 60 -5.88 -5.52 -9.08
C GLN A 60 -6.20 -5.54 -7.60
N LYS A 61 -5.64 -6.51 -6.87
CA LYS A 61 -5.79 -6.63 -5.41
C LYS A 61 -4.44 -6.75 -4.75
N SER A 62 -3.99 -5.70 -4.09
CA SER A 62 -2.92 -5.75 -3.09
C SER A 62 -3.55 -5.84 -1.70
N TYR A 63 -2.94 -6.60 -0.81
CA TYR A 63 -3.58 -7.03 0.43
C TYR A 63 -2.92 -6.46 1.66
N MET A 64 -3.75 -5.97 2.59
CA MET A 64 -3.36 -5.61 3.94
C MET A 64 -3.88 -6.65 4.94
N ILE A 65 -3.16 -6.87 6.04
CA ILE A 65 -3.62 -7.80 7.07
C ILE A 65 -4.69 -7.14 7.94
N ILE A 66 -5.74 -7.89 8.25
CA ILE A 66 -6.68 -7.57 9.33
C ILE A 66 -6.15 -8.22 10.64
N PRO A 67 -6.61 -7.89 11.86
CA PRO A 67 -7.94 -7.35 12.18
C PRO A 67 -7.96 -5.89 12.64
N HIS A 68 -6.91 -5.12 12.47
CA HIS A 68 -6.89 -3.76 13.03
C HIS A 68 -7.63 -2.78 12.13
N HIS A 69 -8.02 -1.63 12.70
CA HIS A 69 -8.60 -0.55 11.94
C HIS A 69 -7.75 -0.31 10.68
N PRO A 70 -8.31 -0.43 9.48
CA PRO A 70 -7.53 -0.47 8.24
C PRO A 70 -6.53 0.68 8.13
N THR A 71 -6.97 1.91 8.27
CA THR A 71 -6.13 3.11 8.18
C THR A 71 -4.94 3.05 9.15
N VAL A 72 -5.20 2.86 10.45
CA VAL A 72 -4.16 2.88 11.49
C VAL A 72 -3.22 1.70 11.36
N GLY A 73 -3.76 0.51 11.08
CA GLY A 73 -2.98 -0.71 10.89
C GLY A 73 -2.14 -0.65 9.63
N ASP A 74 -2.66 -0.05 8.56
CA ASP A 74 -1.97 -0.01 7.28
C ASP A 74 -0.75 0.92 7.29
N TYR A 75 -0.81 2.04 8.02
CA TYR A 75 0.35 2.93 8.13
C TYR A 75 1.60 2.26 8.68
N SER A 76 1.45 1.28 9.56
CA SER A 76 2.59 0.47 10.03
C SER A 76 3.19 -0.34 8.87
N LYS A 77 2.35 -0.99 8.07
CA LYS A 77 2.77 -1.85 6.96
C LYS A 77 3.39 -1.06 5.83
N PHE A 78 2.70 -0.04 5.32
CA PHE A 78 3.19 0.80 4.24
C PHE A 78 4.50 1.53 4.56
N ASN A 79 4.64 2.01 5.78
CA ASN A 79 5.76 2.86 6.12
C ASN A 79 6.92 2.09 6.75
N SER A 80 6.65 1.01 7.49
CA SER A 80 7.67 0.32 8.27
C SER A 80 7.88 -1.15 7.87
N CYS A 81 7.16 -1.66 6.88
CA CYS A 81 7.07 -3.07 6.50
C CYS A 81 6.82 -4.03 7.68
N SER A 82 6.32 -3.51 8.79
CA SER A 82 6.03 -4.27 10.01
C SER A 82 4.53 -4.46 10.17
N PHE A 83 4.13 -5.56 10.80
CA PHE A 83 2.75 -5.71 11.20
C PHE A 83 2.41 -4.75 12.34
N PRO A 84 1.19 -4.18 12.37
CA PRO A 84 0.75 -3.32 13.45
C PRO A 84 0.65 -4.12 14.76
N ASN A 85 0.94 -3.47 15.88
CA ASN A 85 0.73 -4.04 17.21
C ASN A 85 -0.22 -3.15 18.00
N PRO A 86 -1.45 -3.61 18.31
CA PRO A 86 -2.44 -2.81 19.02
C PRO A 86 -2.06 -2.47 20.46
N MET A 87 -1.14 -3.23 21.05
CA MET A 87 -0.64 -2.99 22.41
C MET A 87 0.49 -1.96 22.44
N LEU A 88 1.08 -1.66 21.28
CA LEU A 88 2.17 -0.72 21.10
C LEU A 88 1.76 0.29 20.03
N HIS A 89 1.55 1.52 20.42
CA HIS A 89 1.23 2.57 19.46
C HIS A 89 2.06 3.81 19.75
N GLU A 90 2.40 4.50 18.70
CA GLU A 90 3.07 5.79 18.75
C GLU A 90 2.15 6.80 18.06
N GLY A 91 1.52 7.68 18.85
CA GLY A 91 0.51 8.60 18.33
C GLY A 91 -0.69 7.86 17.76
N THR A 92 -0.95 8.05 16.47
CA THR A 92 -2.11 7.47 15.76
C THR A 92 -1.80 6.18 15.01
N ILE A 93 -0.58 5.64 15.10
CA ILE A 93 -0.18 4.43 14.40
C ILE A 93 0.30 3.34 15.35
N PHE A 94 0.00 2.08 14.99
CA PHE A 94 0.43 0.92 15.76
C PHE A 94 1.81 0.45 15.29
N ILE A 95 2.85 1.12 15.76
CA ILE A 95 4.25 0.82 15.44
C ILE A 95 5.02 0.54 16.73
N ARG A 96 5.89 -0.45 16.70
CA ARG A 96 6.76 -0.74 17.86
C ARG A 96 7.73 0.42 18.11
N PRO A 97 8.01 0.74 19.38
CA PRO A 97 9.08 1.68 19.71
C PRO A 97 10.39 1.26 19.04
N GLY A 98 11.08 2.21 18.43
CA GLY A 98 12.34 1.96 17.72
C GLY A 98 12.20 1.49 16.27
N ASN A 99 11.03 1.07 15.81
CA ASN A 99 10.81 0.77 14.39
C ASN A 99 10.97 2.04 13.55
N LYS A 100 11.66 1.88 12.42
CA LYS A 100 11.88 2.95 11.44
C LYS A 100 10.81 2.94 10.37
N MET A 101 10.51 4.11 9.85
CA MET A 101 9.68 4.28 8.67
C MET A 101 10.54 4.45 7.42
N ILE A 102 9.99 4.18 6.25
CA ILE A 102 10.72 4.24 4.97
C ILE A 102 11.34 5.62 4.74
N GLN A 103 10.64 6.70 5.05
CA GLN A 103 11.19 8.05 4.91
C GLN A 103 12.39 8.29 5.84
N GLU A 104 12.46 7.67 7.02
CA GLU A 104 13.61 7.76 7.94
C GLU A 104 14.84 7.01 7.39
N MET A 105 14.63 6.01 6.53
CA MET A 105 15.72 5.33 5.81
C MET A 105 16.22 6.13 4.60
N ILE A 106 15.35 6.93 4.01
CA ILE A 106 15.64 7.73 2.81
C ILE A 106 16.25 9.09 3.18
N SER A 107 15.73 9.76 4.22
CA SER A 107 16.12 11.13 4.60
C SER A 107 17.61 11.37 4.84
N PRO A 108 18.43 10.40 5.28
CA PRO A 108 19.87 10.61 5.39
C PRO A 108 20.59 10.83 4.04
N LYS A 109 19.96 10.41 2.92
CA LYS A 109 20.55 10.49 1.58
C LYS A 109 19.82 11.47 0.67
N TYR A 110 18.49 11.59 0.82
CA TYR A 110 17.64 12.34 -0.09
C TYR A 110 16.58 13.15 0.67
N GLN A 111 16.11 14.23 0.07
CA GLN A 111 14.95 14.95 0.60
C GLN A 111 13.68 14.13 0.38
N THR A 112 12.79 14.19 1.37
CA THR A 112 11.50 13.49 1.39
C THR A 112 10.39 14.47 1.72
N ALA A 113 9.20 14.27 1.14
CA ALA A 113 8.06 15.11 1.44
C ALA A 113 6.76 14.31 1.59
N PHE A 114 5.88 14.79 2.46
CA PHE A 114 4.52 14.29 2.63
C PHE A 114 3.53 15.44 2.60
N VAL A 115 2.51 15.33 1.75
CA VAL A 115 1.44 16.31 1.60
C VAL A 115 0.09 15.62 1.74
N VAL A 116 -0.74 16.07 2.69
CA VAL A 116 -2.04 15.47 3.00
C VAL A 116 -3.00 16.49 3.60
N ASN A 117 -4.29 16.32 3.33
CA ASN A 117 -5.37 17.17 3.86
C ASN A 117 -5.95 16.66 5.19
N THR A 118 -5.10 16.19 6.08
CA THR A 118 -5.49 15.85 7.46
C THR A 118 -4.29 15.85 8.41
N THR A 119 -4.53 16.28 9.64
CA THR A 119 -3.56 16.20 10.75
C THR A 119 -3.64 14.86 11.49
N ALA A 120 -4.59 13.99 11.16
CA ALA A 120 -4.71 12.66 11.78
C ALA A 120 -3.45 11.79 11.56
N TYR A 121 -2.64 12.12 10.56
CA TYR A 121 -1.43 11.37 10.19
C TYR A 121 -0.13 11.96 10.75
N ASN A 122 -0.19 12.82 11.76
CA ASN A 122 1.00 13.44 12.35
C ASN A 122 2.10 12.44 12.71
N SER A 123 1.74 11.28 13.26
CA SER A 123 2.71 10.23 13.62
C SER A 123 3.40 9.62 12.40
N VAL A 124 2.74 9.60 11.24
CA VAL A 124 3.33 9.14 9.96
C VAL A 124 4.27 10.19 9.38
N GLY A 125 4.12 11.46 9.75
CA GLY A 125 4.97 12.57 9.30
C GLY A 125 6.39 12.52 9.84
N ARG A 126 6.66 11.72 10.87
CA ARG A 126 7.99 11.56 11.46
C ARG A 126 9.03 11.20 10.39
N GLY A 127 10.13 11.94 10.34
CA GLY A 127 11.26 11.67 9.44
C GLY A 127 11.14 12.21 8.01
N PHE A 128 10.02 12.80 7.62
CA PHE A 128 9.97 13.56 6.38
C PHE A 128 10.70 14.90 6.50
N SER A 129 11.44 15.28 5.47
CA SER A 129 12.13 16.58 5.40
C SER A 129 11.16 17.74 5.29
N THR A 130 10.06 17.53 4.57
CA THR A 130 8.95 18.47 4.41
C THR A 130 7.64 17.75 4.68
N CYS A 131 6.81 18.29 5.56
CA CYS A 131 5.53 17.70 5.91
C CYS A 131 4.45 18.79 5.94
N ILE A 132 3.47 18.65 5.05
CA ILE A 132 2.31 19.55 4.95
C ILE A 132 1.07 18.74 5.28
N MET A 133 0.53 18.95 6.47
CA MET A 133 -0.65 18.28 7.00
C MET A 133 -1.64 19.35 7.49
N ASP A 134 -2.73 19.55 6.75
CA ASP A 134 -3.68 20.62 7.06
C ASP A 134 -5.11 20.18 6.72
N ASN A 135 -5.98 20.14 7.73
CA ASN A 135 -7.40 19.80 7.60
C ASN A 135 -8.21 20.76 6.73
N THR A 136 -7.67 21.92 6.42
CA THR A 136 -8.36 22.95 5.60
C THR A 136 -8.11 22.78 4.10
N LEU A 137 -7.13 21.98 3.72
CA LEU A 137 -6.82 21.74 2.31
C LEU A 137 -7.89 20.84 1.66
N THR A 138 -8.25 21.19 0.44
CA THR A 138 -8.95 20.30 -0.49
C THR A 138 -7.96 19.34 -1.15
N ASP A 139 -8.44 18.23 -1.74
CA ASP A 139 -7.58 17.32 -2.52
C ASP A 139 -6.84 18.06 -3.64
N ALA A 140 -7.49 19.01 -4.31
CA ALA A 140 -6.85 19.85 -5.34
C ALA A 140 -5.69 20.67 -4.77
N GLN A 141 -5.87 21.26 -3.58
CA GLN A 141 -4.81 22.02 -2.92
C GLN A 141 -3.66 21.12 -2.44
N VAL A 142 -3.94 19.87 -2.04
CA VAL A 142 -2.89 18.87 -1.73
C VAL A 142 -2.00 18.64 -2.95
N VAL A 143 -2.60 18.44 -4.14
CA VAL A 143 -1.83 18.25 -5.38
C VAL A 143 -1.04 19.50 -5.76
N LEU A 144 -1.63 20.70 -5.65
CA LEU A 144 -0.92 21.96 -5.89
C LEU A 144 0.27 22.13 -4.93
N GLN A 145 0.10 21.86 -3.64
CA GLN A 145 1.20 21.92 -2.67
C GLN A 145 2.31 20.91 -2.99
N ALA A 146 1.95 19.69 -3.42
CA ALA A 146 2.93 18.69 -3.84
C ALA A 146 3.73 19.15 -5.08
N ILE A 147 3.08 19.81 -6.04
CA ILE A 147 3.72 20.43 -7.20
C ILE A 147 4.68 21.54 -6.75
N GLU A 148 4.24 22.43 -5.86
CA GLU A 148 5.09 23.50 -5.33
C GLU A 148 6.31 22.97 -4.57
N VAL A 149 6.16 21.89 -3.82
CA VAL A 149 7.29 21.21 -3.17
C VAL A 149 8.30 20.73 -4.23
N LEU A 150 7.85 20.08 -5.32
CA LEU A 150 8.76 19.59 -6.38
C LEU A 150 9.36 20.67 -7.26
N LYS A 151 8.77 21.87 -7.31
CA LYS A 151 9.36 23.05 -7.98
C LYS A 151 10.52 23.62 -7.18
N ASN A 152 10.40 23.62 -5.86
CA ASN A 152 11.30 24.33 -4.97
C ASN A 152 12.35 23.43 -4.28
N GLN A 153 12.18 22.12 -4.32
CA GLN A 153 13.01 21.16 -3.60
C GLN A 153 13.32 19.93 -4.46
N ASP A 154 14.51 19.37 -4.32
CA ASP A 154 14.91 18.12 -4.97
C ASP A 154 14.45 16.90 -4.14
N VAL A 155 13.15 16.74 -4.00
CA VAL A 155 12.55 15.62 -3.28
C VAL A 155 12.68 14.34 -4.12
N ARG A 156 13.20 13.26 -3.50
CA ARG A 156 13.34 11.95 -4.15
C ARG A 156 12.32 10.92 -3.66
N PHE A 157 11.67 11.15 -2.51
CA PHE A 157 10.49 10.41 -2.09
C PHE A 157 9.38 11.39 -1.72
N LEU A 158 8.32 11.39 -2.49
CA LEU A 158 7.13 12.20 -2.26
C LEU A 158 5.93 11.30 -1.98
N ARG A 159 5.25 11.52 -0.87
CA ARG A 159 3.93 10.95 -0.58
C ARG A 159 2.86 12.02 -0.72
N ILE A 160 1.85 11.75 -1.52
CA ILE A 160 0.64 12.56 -1.70
C ILE A 160 -0.53 11.70 -1.21
N HIS A 161 -1.43 12.26 -0.40
CA HIS A 161 -2.55 11.50 0.12
C HIS A 161 -3.83 12.35 0.05
N LEU A 162 -4.77 11.92 -0.78
CA LEU A 162 -6.08 12.54 -0.98
C LEU A 162 -7.10 11.83 -0.10
N GLN A 163 -7.62 12.51 0.92
CA GLN A 163 -8.47 11.89 1.95
C GLN A 163 -9.96 11.91 1.61
N SER A 164 -10.40 12.77 0.69
CA SER A 164 -11.84 12.99 0.47
C SER A 164 -12.62 11.72 0.11
N PRO A 165 -12.14 10.79 -0.73
CA PRO A 165 -12.91 9.60 -1.09
C PRO A 165 -13.21 8.70 0.12
N GLY A 166 -12.24 8.46 1.02
CA GLY A 166 -12.44 7.65 2.23
C GLY A 166 -13.43 8.29 3.19
N VAL A 167 -13.32 9.62 3.41
CA VAL A 167 -14.27 10.37 4.24
C VAL A 167 -15.69 10.29 3.68
N ILE A 168 -15.84 10.42 2.36
CA ILE A 168 -17.14 10.34 1.69
C ILE A 168 -17.70 8.92 1.78
N GLY A 169 -16.87 7.91 1.56
CA GLY A 169 -17.27 6.50 1.74
C GLY A 169 -17.80 6.21 3.14
N THR A 170 -17.16 6.76 4.17
CA THR A 170 -17.65 6.68 5.55
C THR A 170 -19.03 7.33 5.72
N LYS A 171 -19.23 8.52 5.14
CA LYS A 171 -20.53 9.22 5.19
C LYS A 171 -21.63 8.41 4.50
N ILE A 172 -21.35 7.73 3.39
CA ILE A 172 -22.30 6.87 2.70
C ILE A 172 -22.73 5.70 3.58
N ALA A 173 -21.80 5.04 4.26
CA ALA A 173 -22.10 3.92 5.16
C ALA A 173 -22.98 4.34 6.33
N LEU A 174 -22.76 5.54 6.85
CA LEU A 174 -23.47 6.08 8.01
C LEU A 174 -24.75 6.84 7.63
N ASN A 175 -25.02 7.01 6.33
CA ASN A 175 -26.20 7.75 5.87
C ASN A 175 -27.49 7.00 6.23
N SER A 176 -28.37 7.67 6.97
CA SER A 176 -29.70 7.18 7.35
C SER A 176 -30.82 7.64 6.42
N GLU A 177 -30.52 8.54 5.47
CA GLU A 177 -31.47 9.04 4.49
C GLU A 177 -31.77 7.98 3.43
N ASP A 178 -32.98 7.99 2.88
CA ASP A 178 -33.37 7.12 1.77
C ASP A 178 -32.90 7.74 0.43
N LYS A 179 -31.64 7.47 0.10
CA LYS A 179 -31.00 7.89 -1.16
C LYS A 179 -30.56 6.65 -1.94
N PRO A 180 -30.48 6.71 -3.28
CA PRO A 180 -30.03 5.60 -4.11
C PRO A 180 -28.63 5.08 -3.78
N TYR A 181 -27.81 5.92 -3.16
CA TYR A 181 -26.43 5.60 -2.73
C TYR A 181 -26.30 5.30 -1.24
N SER A 182 -27.40 5.35 -0.44
CA SER A 182 -27.31 5.01 0.98
C SER A 182 -26.84 3.57 1.15
N ARG A 183 -25.72 3.39 1.84
CA ARG A 183 -25.02 2.10 1.97
C ARG A 183 -24.72 1.42 0.62
N ASN A 184 -24.40 2.23 -0.41
CA ASN A 184 -24.04 1.76 -1.74
C ASN A 184 -23.07 2.76 -2.41
N SER A 185 -21.77 2.51 -2.27
CA SER A 185 -20.71 3.36 -2.81
C SER A 185 -20.82 3.59 -4.33
N PHE A 186 -21.32 2.59 -5.07
CA PHE A 186 -21.52 2.65 -6.50
C PHE A 186 -22.99 2.93 -6.91
N GLY A 187 -23.81 3.34 -5.96
CA GLY A 187 -25.21 3.72 -6.22
C GLY A 187 -25.32 4.93 -7.13
N LYS A 188 -26.49 5.07 -7.75
CA LYS A 188 -26.78 6.23 -8.61
C LYS A 188 -26.60 7.53 -7.81
N ASP A 189 -25.90 8.49 -8.41
CA ASP A 189 -25.61 9.81 -7.84
C ASP A 189 -24.77 9.74 -6.55
N SER A 190 -23.97 8.70 -6.37
CA SER A 190 -23.10 8.54 -5.21
C SER A 190 -21.97 9.58 -5.22
N PRO A 191 -21.82 10.37 -4.15
CA PRO A 191 -20.73 11.33 -4.05
C PRO A 191 -19.33 10.65 -3.95
N TYR A 192 -19.27 9.36 -3.65
CA TYR A 192 -18.03 8.59 -3.70
C TYR A 192 -17.51 8.44 -5.14
N ILE A 193 -18.41 8.24 -6.11
CA ILE A 193 -18.06 8.19 -7.53
C ILE A 193 -17.39 9.51 -7.94
N ASP A 194 -18.04 10.62 -7.65
CA ASP A 194 -17.52 11.95 -7.99
C ASP A 194 -16.15 12.21 -7.34
N ALA A 195 -15.96 11.78 -6.10
CA ALA A 195 -14.69 11.95 -5.38
C ALA A 195 -13.56 11.13 -5.99
N ILE A 196 -13.80 9.88 -6.37
CA ILE A 196 -12.81 9.02 -7.03
C ILE A 196 -12.47 9.54 -8.43
N GLU A 197 -13.47 9.93 -9.22
CA GLU A 197 -13.25 10.49 -10.56
C GLU A 197 -12.52 11.83 -10.51
N ASN A 198 -12.78 12.64 -9.48
CA ASN A 198 -12.03 13.86 -9.23
C ASN A 198 -10.56 13.56 -8.84
N ALA A 199 -10.33 12.56 -8.01
CA ALA A 199 -8.96 12.14 -7.66
C ALA A 199 -8.17 11.66 -8.90
N ASP A 200 -8.82 10.98 -9.85
CA ASP A 200 -8.21 10.60 -11.13
C ASP A 200 -7.82 11.82 -11.98
N LYS A 201 -8.66 12.86 -12.03
CA LYS A 201 -8.34 14.14 -12.73
C LYS A 201 -7.13 14.83 -12.06
N LEU A 202 -7.09 14.85 -10.74
CA LEU A 202 -5.98 15.44 -9.99
C LEU A 202 -4.68 14.68 -10.17
N LEU A 203 -4.75 13.34 -10.27
CA LEU A 203 -3.62 12.50 -10.65
C LEU A 203 -3.09 12.90 -12.05
N GLY A 204 -3.99 13.16 -13.00
CA GLY A 204 -3.64 13.65 -14.33
C GLY A 204 -2.86 14.97 -14.29
N GLN A 205 -3.35 15.94 -13.55
CA GLN A 205 -2.68 17.25 -13.39
C GLN A 205 -1.26 17.09 -12.79
N PHE A 206 -1.10 16.19 -11.84
CA PHE A 206 0.22 15.91 -11.27
C PHE A 206 1.18 15.26 -12.28
N ILE A 207 0.69 14.32 -13.08
CA ILE A 207 1.47 13.66 -14.14
C ILE A 207 1.85 14.65 -15.23
N ASP A 208 0.94 15.52 -15.65
CA ASP A 208 1.20 16.55 -16.65
C ASP A 208 2.34 17.46 -16.18
N PHE A 209 2.30 17.92 -14.93
CA PHE A 209 3.41 18.68 -14.33
C PHE A 209 4.76 17.92 -14.39
N LEU A 210 4.77 16.63 -14.05
CA LEU A 210 6.01 15.83 -14.12
C LEU A 210 6.56 15.75 -15.56
N LYS A 211 5.67 15.60 -16.56
CA LYS A 211 6.03 15.54 -17.98
C LYS A 211 6.53 16.90 -18.50
N GLU A 212 5.79 17.97 -18.21
CA GLU A 212 6.14 19.34 -18.66
C GLU A 212 7.49 19.82 -18.09
N THR A 213 7.86 19.32 -16.90
CA THR A 213 9.13 19.69 -16.25
C THR A 213 10.26 18.68 -16.50
N GLY A 214 10.06 17.67 -17.34
CA GLY A 214 11.05 16.63 -17.63
C GLY A 214 11.36 15.72 -16.42
N LYS A 215 10.54 15.77 -15.37
CA LYS A 215 10.74 14.94 -14.16
C LYS A 215 10.19 13.52 -14.31
N TRP A 216 9.32 13.30 -15.29
CA TRP A 216 8.69 12.00 -15.53
C TRP A 216 9.72 10.91 -15.85
N GLU A 217 10.74 11.23 -16.64
CA GLU A 217 11.78 10.31 -17.11
C GLU A 217 12.66 9.76 -15.98
N SER A 218 12.70 10.45 -14.84
CA SER A 218 13.40 10.02 -13.62
C SER A 218 12.47 9.63 -12.48
N THR A 219 11.17 9.42 -12.76
CA THR A 219 10.15 9.13 -11.73
C THR A 219 9.57 7.73 -11.88
N VAL A 220 9.45 7.02 -10.76
CA VAL A 220 8.51 5.90 -10.56
C VAL A 220 7.32 6.42 -9.79
N LEU A 221 6.15 6.37 -10.41
CA LEU A 221 4.87 6.72 -9.80
C LEU A 221 4.18 5.46 -9.32
N ILE A 222 3.79 5.44 -8.05
CA ILE A 222 3.02 4.38 -7.40
C ILE A 222 1.65 4.97 -7.06
N VAL A 223 0.58 4.39 -7.59
CA VAL A 223 -0.80 4.80 -7.28
C VAL A 223 -1.51 3.67 -6.56
N THR A 224 -2.05 3.94 -5.38
CA THR A 224 -2.77 2.96 -4.57
C THR A 224 -3.69 3.65 -3.56
N SER A 225 -4.22 2.89 -2.61
CA SER A 225 -4.96 3.36 -1.45
C SER A 225 -4.33 2.82 -0.17
N ASP A 226 -4.60 3.44 0.96
CA ASP A 226 -4.19 2.97 2.29
C ASP A 226 -5.02 1.75 2.73
N HIS A 227 -6.29 1.67 2.33
CA HIS A 227 -7.20 0.54 2.48
C HIS A 227 -8.24 0.54 1.36
N GLY A 228 -8.98 -0.54 1.25
CA GLY A 228 -10.08 -0.62 0.31
C GLY A 228 -11.36 0.05 0.82
N GLN A 229 -12.43 -0.10 0.07
CA GLN A 229 -13.75 0.43 0.34
C GLN A 229 -14.78 -0.66 0.16
N SER A 230 -15.63 -0.88 1.15
CA SER A 230 -16.79 -1.77 1.01
C SER A 230 -17.83 -1.21 0.02
N ASN A 231 -18.55 -2.09 -0.63
CA ASN A 231 -19.69 -1.68 -1.48
C ASN A 231 -20.77 -0.91 -0.68
N VAL A 232 -20.90 -1.19 0.62
CA VAL A 232 -21.85 -0.47 1.48
C VAL A 232 -21.30 0.87 2.01
N GLY A 233 -20.12 1.23 1.61
CA GLY A 233 -19.37 2.35 2.16
C GLY A 233 -18.49 1.93 3.34
N TRP A 234 -17.53 2.81 3.72
CA TRP A 234 -16.55 2.55 4.76
C TRP A 234 -15.71 1.28 4.51
N HIS A 235 -15.06 0.77 5.56
CA HIS A 235 -14.13 -0.37 5.48
C HIS A 235 -14.34 -1.36 6.64
N PRO A 236 -15.49 -2.08 6.68
CA PRO A 236 -15.71 -3.12 7.70
C PRO A 236 -14.62 -4.19 7.64
N MET A 237 -14.02 -4.54 8.78
CA MET A 237 -12.84 -5.42 8.83
C MET A 237 -13.04 -6.82 8.22
N LEU A 238 -14.27 -7.33 8.23
CA LEU A 238 -14.59 -8.66 7.68
C LEU A 238 -15.00 -8.64 6.21
N ASP A 239 -15.04 -7.48 5.57
CA ASP A 239 -15.31 -7.33 4.15
C ASP A 239 -14.01 -7.37 3.36
N GLU A 240 -13.91 -8.28 2.37
CA GLU A 240 -12.71 -8.43 1.55
C GLU A 240 -12.35 -7.16 0.79
N ASP A 241 -13.34 -6.40 0.36
CA ASP A 241 -13.14 -5.16 -0.37
C ASP A 241 -12.50 -4.07 0.50
N SER A 242 -12.59 -4.20 1.83
CA SER A 242 -11.99 -3.26 2.79
C SER A 242 -10.48 -3.46 2.96
N TRP A 243 -9.95 -4.68 2.75
CA TRP A 243 -8.53 -4.99 2.94
C TRP A 243 -7.81 -5.38 1.64
N SER A 244 -8.39 -4.97 0.52
CA SER A 244 -7.77 -5.09 -0.80
C SER A 244 -7.85 -3.77 -1.57
N THR A 245 -6.72 -3.36 -2.17
CA THR A 245 -6.62 -2.10 -2.91
C THR A 245 -6.04 -2.32 -4.30
N PRO A 246 -6.38 -1.48 -5.30
CA PRO A 246 -5.66 -1.51 -6.56
C PRO A 246 -4.26 -0.90 -6.35
N LEU A 247 -3.27 -1.40 -7.07
CA LEU A 247 -1.90 -0.91 -7.02
C LEU A 247 -1.32 -0.84 -8.42
N VAL A 248 -0.82 0.32 -8.79
CA VAL A 248 -0.21 0.59 -10.10
C VAL A 248 1.18 1.15 -9.90
N PHE A 249 2.14 0.60 -10.62
CA PHE A 249 3.48 1.18 -10.80
C PHE A 249 3.62 1.66 -12.24
N ALA A 250 4.10 2.88 -12.44
CA ALA A 250 4.33 3.44 -13.77
C ALA A 250 5.56 4.35 -13.80
N GLY A 251 6.10 4.64 -14.97
CA GLY A 251 7.24 5.54 -15.17
C GLY A 251 8.55 4.79 -15.41
N ASN A 252 9.65 5.38 -14.95
CA ASN A 252 11.02 4.94 -15.29
C ASN A 252 11.26 3.46 -14.94
N GLY A 253 11.65 2.68 -15.95
CA GLY A 253 12.03 1.28 -15.82
C GLY A 253 10.91 0.30 -15.51
N ILE A 254 9.69 0.78 -15.29
CA ILE A 254 8.53 -0.08 -14.99
C ILE A 254 8.10 -0.85 -16.25
N ALA A 255 7.76 -2.12 -16.07
CA ALA A 255 7.26 -2.97 -17.15
C ALA A 255 5.88 -2.51 -17.64
N ARG A 256 5.72 -2.36 -18.95
CA ARG A 256 4.47 -1.89 -19.57
C ARG A 256 3.47 -3.02 -19.75
N GLY A 257 2.22 -2.77 -19.42
CA GLY A 257 1.11 -3.72 -19.60
C GLY A 257 1.21 -4.99 -18.75
N ARG A 258 2.11 -5.00 -17.75
CA ARG A 258 2.32 -6.16 -16.86
C ARG A 258 1.21 -6.25 -15.83
N LYS A 259 0.82 -7.48 -15.53
CA LYS A 259 -0.09 -7.78 -14.42
C LYS A 259 0.60 -8.75 -13.47
N LEU A 260 0.65 -8.39 -12.19
CA LEU A 260 1.04 -9.31 -11.14
C LEU A 260 -0.21 -9.79 -10.39
N SER A 261 -0.22 -11.06 -10.05
CA SER A 261 -1.39 -11.71 -9.46
C SER A 261 -1.60 -11.35 -7.99
N TYR A 262 -0.56 -10.88 -7.30
CA TYR A 262 -0.56 -10.67 -5.85
C TYR A 262 0.44 -9.61 -5.41
N PHE A 263 0.15 -8.94 -4.30
CA PHE A 263 1.06 -8.04 -3.60
C PHE A 263 0.59 -7.88 -2.15
N GLU A 264 1.50 -7.80 -1.19
CA GLU A 264 1.19 -7.51 0.21
C GLU A 264 1.65 -6.08 0.55
N HIS A 265 0.87 -5.35 1.34
CA HIS A 265 1.22 -3.96 1.70
C HIS A 265 2.55 -3.86 2.46
N THR A 266 2.96 -4.91 3.16
CA THR A 266 4.29 -5.02 3.79
C THR A 266 5.44 -4.98 2.80
N ASP A 267 5.19 -5.28 1.51
CA ASP A 267 6.21 -5.28 0.45
C ASP A 267 6.46 -3.87 -0.14
N LEU A 268 5.60 -2.88 0.16
CA LEU A 268 5.71 -1.56 -0.45
C LEU A 268 6.94 -0.79 0.02
N ALA A 269 7.16 -0.67 1.32
CA ALA A 269 8.33 0.03 1.86
C ALA A 269 9.67 -0.60 1.42
N PRO A 270 9.84 -1.95 1.43
CA PRO A 270 11.02 -2.59 0.85
C PRO A 270 11.19 -2.33 -0.65
N THR A 271 10.09 -2.29 -1.41
CA THR A 271 10.14 -1.99 -2.85
C THR A 271 10.58 -0.55 -3.11
N ILE A 272 10.06 0.43 -2.37
CA ILE A 272 10.48 1.82 -2.43
C ILE A 272 11.96 1.96 -2.03
N ALA A 273 12.37 1.31 -0.95
CA ALA A 273 13.76 1.33 -0.48
C ALA A 273 14.72 0.80 -1.56
N TRP A 274 14.35 -0.31 -2.17
CA TRP A 274 15.14 -0.93 -3.24
C TRP A 274 15.25 -0.01 -4.48
N LEU A 275 14.16 0.61 -4.91
CA LEU A 275 14.14 1.56 -6.01
C LEU A 275 15.07 2.77 -5.76
N LEU A 276 15.15 3.26 -4.53
CA LEU A 276 15.98 4.40 -4.14
C LEU A 276 17.40 4.03 -3.70
N GLY A 277 17.75 2.74 -3.71
CA GLY A 277 19.07 2.27 -3.31
C GLY A 277 19.39 2.56 -1.84
N VAL A 278 18.41 2.36 -0.96
CA VAL A 278 18.54 2.44 0.50
C VAL A 278 18.10 1.12 1.13
N SER A 279 18.45 0.91 2.41
CA SER A 279 18.00 -0.28 3.14
C SER A 279 16.51 -0.20 3.45
N ALA A 280 15.80 -1.33 3.36
CA ALA A 280 14.43 -1.42 3.82
C ALA A 280 14.34 -1.21 5.33
N PRO A 281 13.25 -0.61 5.84
CA PRO A 281 13.08 -0.43 7.27
C PRO A 281 12.93 -1.79 7.97
N ASN A 282 13.46 -1.88 9.19
CA ASN A 282 13.24 -2.99 10.13
C ASN A 282 13.60 -4.40 9.63
N ASN A 283 14.48 -4.55 8.65
CA ASN A 283 14.90 -5.85 8.10
C ASN A 283 15.36 -6.86 9.17
N HIS A 284 15.83 -6.38 10.33
CA HIS A 284 16.33 -7.20 11.42
C HIS A 284 15.39 -7.25 12.62
N ASP A 285 14.42 -6.32 12.70
CA ASP A 285 13.59 -6.09 13.89
C ASP A 285 12.07 -6.04 13.58
N GLY A 286 11.54 -6.98 12.82
CA GLY A 286 10.10 -7.07 12.62
C GLY A 286 9.61 -6.71 11.23
N GLY A 287 10.52 -6.38 10.31
CA GLY A 287 10.15 -6.25 8.89
C GLY A 287 9.74 -7.60 8.31
N ALA A 288 8.59 -7.64 7.66
CA ALA A 288 8.01 -8.86 7.09
C ALA A 288 8.01 -8.85 5.55
N GLY A 289 8.10 -7.68 4.94
CA GLY A 289 8.03 -7.51 3.50
C GLY A 289 9.35 -7.71 2.78
N LYS A 290 9.26 -7.88 1.47
CA LYS A 290 10.39 -8.01 0.54
C LYS A 290 10.19 -7.10 -0.67
N PRO A 291 11.27 -6.65 -1.34
CA PRO A 291 11.14 -5.87 -2.57
C PRO A 291 10.57 -6.73 -3.70
N ILE A 292 9.59 -6.23 -4.41
CA ILE A 292 8.99 -6.87 -5.59
C ILE A 292 9.66 -6.27 -6.83
N LYS A 293 10.68 -6.97 -7.33
CA LYS A 293 11.51 -6.51 -8.47
C LYS A 293 10.83 -6.76 -9.80
N GLU A 294 9.89 -7.67 -9.84
CA GLU A 294 9.11 -8.07 -10.99
C GLU A 294 8.19 -6.96 -11.52
N ILE A 295 8.11 -5.82 -10.85
CA ILE A 295 7.50 -4.60 -11.39
C ILE A 295 8.34 -3.98 -12.53
N LEU A 296 9.64 -4.26 -12.58
CA LEU A 296 10.54 -3.68 -13.58
C LEU A 296 10.63 -4.50 -14.87
N ALA A 297 10.81 -3.82 -16.00
CA ALA A 297 10.89 -4.42 -17.31
C ALA A 297 12.06 -5.42 -17.48
N ILE A 298 13.13 -5.24 -16.71
CA ILE A 298 14.32 -6.10 -16.75
C ILE A 298 14.15 -7.45 -16.04
N TYR A 299 13.09 -7.63 -15.25
CA TYR A 299 12.81 -8.89 -14.55
C TYR A 299 11.67 -9.65 -15.23
N ASP A 300 11.77 -10.97 -15.21
CA ASP A 300 10.71 -11.86 -15.70
C ASP A 300 9.55 -11.95 -14.69
N ALA A 301 8.34 -11.72 -15.18
CA ALA A 301 7.13 -11.83 -14.36
C ALA A 301 6.53 -13.25 -14.36
N ASP A 302 6.86 -14.08 -15.32
CA ASP A 302 6.30 -15.44 -15.43
C ASP A 302 6.78 -16.34 -14.28
N ALA A 303 7.93 -15.98 -13.67
CA ALA A 303 8.46 -16.64 -12.48
C ALA A 303 7.89 -16.10 -11.15
N TYR A 304 6.98 -15.12 -11.19
CA TYR A 304 6.41 -14.51 -9.99
C TYR A 304 5.25 -15.34 -9.42
N GLU A 305 5.57 -16.20 -8.49
CA GLU A 305 4.61 -17.01 -7.71
C GLU A 305 4.75 -16.72 -6.20
N PRO A 306 4.27 -15.58 -5.72
CA PRO A 306 4.38 -15.24 -4.31
C PRO A 306 3.42 -16.08 -3.46
N PRO A 307 3.81 -16.41 -2.22
CA PRO A 307 2.88 -17.01 -1.28
C PRO A 307 1.79 -16.00 -0.91
N THR A 308 0.54 -16.45 -0.93
CA THR A 308 -0.62 -15.60 -0.63
C THR A 308 -0.99 -15.61 0.86
N TYR A 309 -0.02 -15.40 1.74
CA TYR A 309 -0.17 -15.61 3.17
C TYR A 309 -1.18 -14.65 3.81
N ILE A 310 -1.03 -13.35 3.58
CA ILE A 310 -1.93 -12.34 4.18
C ILE A 310 -3.37 -12.55 3.72
N LYS A 311 -3.58 -12.79 2.42
CA LYS A 311 -4.91 -13.10 1.88
C LYS A 311 -5.52 -14.32 2.57
N THR A 312 -4.76 -15.40 2.70
CA THR A 312 -5.23 -16.65 3.30
C THR A 312 -5.56 -16.46 4.78
N ILE A 313 -4.69 -15.82 5.54
CA ILE A 313 -4.92 -15.51 6.97
C ILE A 313 -6.18 -14.65 7.14
N ASN A 314 -6.36 -13.62 6.32
CA ASN A 314 -7.56 -12.77 6.36
C ASN A 314 -8.84 -13.57 6.10
N GLN A 315 -8.82 -14.47 5.12
CA GLN A 315 -9.96 -15.35 4.83
C GLN A 315 -10.25 -16.30 6.00
N GLN A 316 -9.22 -16.83 6.65
CA GLN A 316 -9.37 -17.67 7.84
C GLN A 316 -9.95 -16.88 9.02
N ILE A 317 -9.46 -15.66 9.29
CA ILE A 317 -10.01 -14.79 10.34
C ILE A 317 -11.50 -14.52 10.07
N ARG A 318 -11.85 -14.18 8.82
CA ARG A 318 -13.25 -13.94 8.44
C ARG A 318 -14.12 -15.18 8.67
N LEU A 319 -13.66 -16.34 8.18
CA LEU A 319 -14.39 -17.59 8.33
C LEU A 319 -14.53 -17.98 9.80
N TYR A 320 -13.49 -17.84 10.62
CA TYR A 320 -13.56 -18.08 12.06
C TYR A 320 -14.68 -17.26 12.73
N ASN A 321 -14.73 -15.96 12.45
CA ASN A 321 -15.77 -15.08 13.02
C ASN A 321 -17.18 -15.50 12.59
N ILE A 322 -17.36 -15.92 11.34
CA ILE A 322 -18.65 -16.42 10.83
C ILE A 322 -19.06 -17.72 11.54
N LEU A 323 -18.13 -18.65 11.65
CA LEU A 323 -18.38 -19.95 12.29
C LEU A 323 -18.65 -19.81 13.77
N MET A 324 -17.90 -18.95 14.49
CA MET A 324 -18.13 -18.67 15.90
C MET A 324 -19.49 -18.01 16.14
N ALA A 325 -19.91 -17.08 15.29
CA ALA A 325 -21.26 -16.50 15.38
C ALA A 325 -22.36 -17.57 15.21
N ARG A 326 -22.19 -18.52 14.28
CA ARG A 326 -23.10 -19.67 14.13
C ARG A 326 -23.09 -20.58 15.35
N MET A 327 -21.90 -20.86 15.92
CA MET A 327 -21.77 -21.64 17.17
C MET A 327 -22.54 -21.01 18.33
N VAL A 328 -22.44 -19.68 18.51
CA VAL A 328 -23.18 -18.96 19.55
C VAL A 328 -24.69 -19.15 19.38
N LEU A 329 -25.22 -19.05 18.17
CA LEU A 329 -26.67 -19.27 17.92
C LEU A 329 -27.12 -20.71 18.22
N VAL A 330 -26.26 -21.70 18.01
CA VAL A 330 -26.53 -23.10 18.37
C VAL A 330 -26.42 -23.30 19.86
N ALA A 331 -25.44 -22.64 20.51
CA ALA A 331 -25.22 -22.75 21.98
C ALA A 331 -26.42 -22.27 22.82
N GLU A 332 -27.22 -21.35 22.32
CA GLU A 332 -28.48 -20.95 22.98
C GLU A 332 -29.41 -22.12 23.23
N LYS A 333 -29.30 -23.21 22.48
CA LYS A 333 -30.15 -24.40 22.55
C LYS A 333 -29.39 -25.66 22.97
N ASP A 334 -28.09 -25.60 23.14
CA ASP A 334 -27.23 -26.75 23.38
C ASP A 334 -26.04 -26.41 24.29
N ASN A 335 -26.14 -26.75 25.55
CA ASN A 335 -25.09 -26.51 26.55
C ASN A 335 -23.75 -27.17 26.21
N TYR A 336 -23.73 -28.26 25.44
CA TYR A 336 -22.49 -28.91 25.01
C TYR A 336 -21.72 -27.97 24.07
N ILE A 337 -22.39 -27.32 23.15
CA ILE A 337 -21.79 -26.33 22.26
C ILE A 337 -21.30 -25.11 23.05
N SER A 338 -22.02 -24.65 24.05
CA SER A 338 -21.59 -23.57 24.96
C SER A 338 -20.25 -23.91 25.63
N ASN A 339 -20.11 -25.16 26.15
CA ASN A 339 -18.85 -25.61 26.75
C ASN A 339 -17.71 -25.67 25.73
N ILE A 340 -17.99 -26.08 24.49
CA ILE A 340 -16.98 -26.09 23.43
C ILE A 340 -16.51 -24.69 23.09
N ILE A 341 -17.41 -23.70 22.98
CA ILE A 341 -17.04 -22.30 22.76
C ILE A 341 -16.08 -21.83 23.85
N SER A 342 -16.44 -22.07 25.13
CA SER A 342 -15.57 -21.70 26.26
C SER A 342 -14.22 -22.40 26.22
N SER A 343 -14.17 -23.66 25.79
CA SER A 343 -12.93 -24.39 25.60
C SER A 343 -12.10 -23.82 24.45
N LEU A 344 -12.72 -23.50 23.33
CA LEU A 344 -12.05 -22.85 22.19
C LEU A 344 -11.46 -21.50 22.57
N GLU A 345 -12.14 -20.73 23.41
CA GLU A 345 -11.67 -19.43 23.88
C GLU A 345 -10.51 -19.55 24.88
N ASN A 346 -10.52 -20.57 25.75
CA ASN A 346 -9.57 -20.71 26.85
C ASN A 346 -8.33 -21.57 26.51
N GLU A 347 -8.37 -22.41 25.51
CA GLU A 347 -7.31 -23.40 25.19
C GLU A 347 -6.34 -22.95 24.08
N ASN A 348 -6.08 -21.66 23.91
CA ASN A 348 -5.30 -21.13 22.78
C ASN A 348 -5.88 -21.46 21.38
N LEU A 349 -7.11 -21.94 21.32
CA LEU A 349 -7.89 -22.08 20.10
C LEU A 349 -8.67 -20.80 19.77
N THR A 350 -8.31 -19.73 20.44
CA THR A 350 -8.87 -18.40 20.22
C THR A 350 -8.33 -17.81 18.92
N PRO A 351 -8.97 -16.78 18.38
CA PRO A 351 -8.41 -15.99 17.27
C PRO A 351 -7.12 -15.26 17.63
N GLU A 352 -6.66 -15.31 18.87
CA GLU A 352 -5.42 -14.69 19.30
C GLU A 352 -4.21 -14.99 18.39
N PRO A 353 -3.96 -16.22 17.90
CA PRO A 353 -2.94 -16.46 16.88
C PRO A 353 -3.12 -15.65 15.61
N PHE A 354 -4.34 -15.28 15.26
CA PHE A 354 -4.64 -14.44 14.10
C PHE A 354 -4.50 -12.95 14.38
N TYR A 355 -4.66 -12.54 15.65
CA TYR A 355 -4.73 -11.14 16.07
C TYR A 355 -3.46 -10.64 16.74
N HIS A 356 -2.60 -11.53 17.23
CA HIS A 356 -1.32 -11.16 17.84
C HIS A 356 -0.30 -10.84 16.76
N GLN A 357 -0.14 -9.56 16.46
CA GLN A 357 0.76 -9.08 15.43
C GLN A 357 2.21 -9.50 15.65
N ASP A 358 2.67 -9.54 16.90
CA ASP A 358 4.01 -10.01 17.24
C ASP A 358 4.25 -11.45 16.83
N ARG A 359 3.26 -12.32 17.04
CA ARG A 359 3.34 -13.72 16.63
C ARG A 359 3.36 -13.86 15.11
N ILE A 360 2.52 -13.09 14.40
CA ILE A 360 2.51 -13.09 12.93
C ILE A 360 3.89 -12.66 12.40
N THR A 361 4.48 -11.60 12.97
CA THR A 361 5.81 -11.14 12.61
C THR A 361 6.87 -12.24 12.83
N ASP A 362 6.82 -12.92 13.96
CA ASP A 362 7.77 -13.99 14.28
C ASP A 362 7.60 -15.19 13.34
N TRP A 363 6.38 -15.54 12.98
CA TRP A 363 6.12 -16.61 12.01
C TRP A 363 6.64 -16.25 10.62
N TYR A 364 6.49 -15.00 10.17
CA TYR A 364 7.07 -14.55 8.90
C TYR A 364 8.60 -14.63 8.93
N LYS A 365 9.23 -14.14 9.99
CA LYS A 365 10.69 -14.21 10.16
C LYS A 365 11.21 -15.64 10.22
N ALA A 366 10.51 -16.52 10.92
CA ALA A 366 10.88 -17.94 11.05
C ALA A 366 10.54 -18.77 9.79
N GLY A 367 9.88 -18.20 8.79
CA GLY A 367 9.36 -18.92 7.64
C GLY A 367 8.27 -19.94 7.99
N SER A 368 7.62 -19.79 9.16
CA SER A 368 6.63 -20.74 9.68
C SER A 368 5.18 -20.33 9.43
N THR A 369 4.93 -19.31 8.63
CA THR A 369 3.58 -18.81 8.31
C THR A 369 2.69 -19.92 7.71
N LYS A 370 3.27 -20.84 6.94
CA LYS A 370 2.54 -21.99 6.41
C LYS A 370 1.98 -22.88 7.52
N HIS A 371 2.74 -23.14 8.57
CA HIS A 371 2.28 -23.92 9.73
C HIS A 371 1.15 -23.23 10.50
N LEU A 372 1.19 -21.89 10.61
CA LEU A 372 0.09 -21.13 11.16
C LEU A 372 -1.19 -21.34 10.36
N ILE A 373 -1.11 -21.21 9.02
CA ILE A 373 -2.25 -21.38 8.12
C ILE A 373 -2.82 -22.81 8.25
N GLU A 374 -1.97 -23.83 8.32
CA GLU A 374 -2.39 -25.23 8.50
C GLU A 374 -3.08 -25.44 9.86
N ALA A 375 -2.52 -24.91 10.95
CA ALA A 375 -3.11 -25.00 12.28
C ALA A 375 -4.48 -24.29 12.36
N ASN A 376 -4.57 -23.11 11.76
CA ASN A 376 -5.83 -22.37 11.66
C ASN A 376 -6.89 -23.17 10.90
N GLN A 377 -6.52 -23.79 9.79
CA GLN A 377 -7.45 -24.60 8.99
C GLN A 377 -8.00 -25.78 9.78
N GLN A 378 -7.17 -26.47 10.56
CA GLN A 378 -7.63 -27.56 11.44
C GLN A 378 -8.68 -27.10 12.47
N ILE A 379 -8.51 -25.90 13.02
CA ILE A 379 -9.50 -25.30 13.94
C ILE A 379 -10.82 -25.03 13.20
N LEU A 380 -10.75 -24.41 12.02
CA LEU A 380 -11.94 -24.12 11.22
C LEU A 380 -12.71 -25.38 10.83
N ASP A 381 -12.00 -26.40 10.38
CA ASP A 381 -12.58 -27.69 10.00
C ASP A 381 -13.28 -28.37 11.20
N LYS A 382 -12.67 -28.28 12.39
CA LYS A 382 -13.27 -28.81 13.64
C LYS A 382 -14.58 -28.08 13.99
N ILE A 383 -14.58 -26.74 13.91
CA ILE A 383 -15.78 -25.94 14.19
C ILE A 383 -16.88 -26.25 13.17
N GLN A 384 -16.55 -26.30 11.88
CA GLN A 384 -17.51 -26.63 10.83
C GLN A 384 -18.11 -28.02 11.02
N TYR A 385 -17.27 -29.03 11.32
CA TYR A 385 -17.73 -30.38 11.62
C TYR A 385 -18.73 -30.45 12.79
N LEU A 386 -18.51 -29.66 13.85
CA LEU A 386 -19.42 -29.60 14.99
C LEU A 386 -20.76 -28.97 14.61
N LEU A 387 -20.76 -27.95 13.75
CA LEU A 387 -21.96 -27.30 13.24
C LEU A 387 -22.76 -28.19 12.28
N ASP A 388 -22.10 -28.99 11.47
CA ASP A 388 -22.75 -29.89 10.49
C ASP A 388 -23.45 -31.10 11.13
N LYS A 389 -23.13 -31.39 12.39
CA LYS A 389 -23.78 -32.46 13.18
C LYS A 389 -25.05 -32.03 13.92
N LYS A 390 -25.40 -30.74 13.84
CA LYS A 390 -26.55 -30.14 14.51
C LYS A 390 -27.63 -29.71 13.54
#